data_c3b63adc1458fd39b5693e331588ebca
#
_entry.id   c3b63adc1458fd39b5693e331588ebca
#
_cell.length_a   1.000
_cell.length_b   1.000
_cell.length_c   1.000
_cell.angle_alpha   90.00
_cell.angle_beta   90.00
_cell.angle_gamma   90.00
#
_symmetry.space_group_name_H-M   'P 1'
#
loop_
_entity.id
_entity.type
_entity.pdbx_description
1 polymer ?
#
loop_
_entity_poly.entity_id
_entity_poly.type
_entity_poly.pdbx_seq_one_letter_code
_entity_poly.pdbx_strand_id
1 'polypeptide(L)'
;MFSPDDVKKYRDELGIKEHNDSTIKKDFFDFLEERDYSLSYKMPFMLAFINNINTIGDAEIDKVLDEYIKFYQDRIDRGLQVDRRTCPYNEKMLKDKKAICKNMLANPFEKFERKRFLYYSKDLSIISMNHALFSQMTKEDWKRIRTQMQEDLRNYYSEMGGV
;
A
#
# COMPACT_ATOMS: atom_id res chain seq x y z
N MET A 1 -24.88 4.04 26.15
CA MET A 1 -24.28 4.76 24.99
C MET A 1 -22.99 5.43 25.44
N PHE A 2 -21.91 5.18 24.75
CA PHE A 2 -20.62 5.80 25.08
C PHE A 2 -20.57 7.23 24.53
N SER A 3 -20.01 8.17 25.32
CA SER A 3 -19.73 9.50 24.82
C SER A 3 -18.58 9.48 23.82
N PRO A 4 -18.40 10.51 22.99
CA PRO A 4 -17.24 10.58 22.10
C PRO A 4 -15.89 10.46 22.83
N ASP A 5 -15.80 10.99 24.03
CA ASP A 5 -14.59 10.91 24.85
C ASP A 5 -14.33 9.48 25.34
N ASP A 6 -15.39 8.74 25.69
CA ASP A 6 -15.27 7.34 26.10
C ASP A 6 -14.78 6.46 24.94
N VAL A 7 -15.28 6.68 23.73
CA VAL A 7 -14.85 5.95 22.54
C VAL A 7 -13.39 6.22 22.25
N LYS A 8 -12.95 7.47 22.32
CA LYS A 8 -11.56 7.86 22.11
C LYS A 8 -10.64 7.21 23.13
N LYS A 9 -11.01 7.27 24.42
CA LYS A 9 -10.25 6.67 25.50
C LYS A 9 -10.12 5.15 25.30
N TYR A 10 -11.19 4.48 24.92
CA TYR A 10 -11.20 3.05 24.67
C TYR A 10 -10.25 2.67 23.54
N ARG A 11 -10.25 3.45 22.45
CA ARG A 11 -9.33 3.24 21.33
C ARG A 11 -7.88 3.46 21.70
N ASP A 12 -7.61 4.47 22.52
CA ASP A 12 -6.25 4.74 23.00
C ASP A 12 -5.73 3.58 23.85
N GLU A 13 -6.57 3.01 24.71
CA GLU A 13 -6.25 1.84 25.51
C GLU A 13 -5.92 0.61 24.66
N LEU A 14 -6.56 0.47 23.50
CA LEU A 14 -6.29 -0.61 22.56
C LEU A 14 -5.11 -0.32 21.63
N GLY A 15 -4.46 0.84 21.78
CA GLY A 15 -3.35 1.23 20.92
C GLY A 15 -3.78 1.65 19.53
N ILE A 16 -5.06 1.95 19.33
CA ILE A 16 -5.60 2.40 18.04
C ILE A 16 -5.56 3.93 18.01
N LYS A 17 -4.65 4.47 17.21
CA LYS A 17 -4.61 5.91 16.98
C LYS A 17 -5.62 6.30 15.93
N GLU A 18 -6.46 7.26 16.26
CA GLU A 18 -7.41 7.84 15.33
C GLU A 18 -6.81 9.08 14.70
N HIS A 19 -6.86 9.16 13.36
CA HIS A 19 -6.47 10.35 12.62
C HIS A 19 -7.62 11.33 12.63
N ASN A 20 -7.30 12.63 12.68
CA ASN A 20 -8.26 13.65 12.35
C ASN A 20 -7.87 14.29 11.02
N ASP A 21 -8.75 15.11 10.45
CA ASP A 21 -8.56 15.69 9.14
C ASP A 21 -7.32 16.59 9.05
N SER A 22 -6.88 17.15 10.17
CA SER A 22 -5.71 18.02 10.20
C SER A 22 -4.39 17.27 10.33
N THR A 23 -4.40 16.03 10.81
CA THR A 23 -3.16 15.24 11.04
C THR A 23 -2.97 14.09 10.06
N ILE A 24 -4.01 13.72 9.32
CA ILE A 24 -4.00 12.50 8.51
C ILE A 24 -2.89 12.51 7.45
N LYS A 25 -2.61 13.65 6.83
CA LYS A 25 -1.57 13.76 5.80
C LYS A 25 -0.18 13.51 6.40
N LYS A 26 0.11 14.13 7.53
CA LYS A 26 1.37 13.91 8.25
C LYS A 26 1.51 12.45 8.67
N ASP A 27 0.46 11.89 9.22
CA ASP A 27 0.46 10.50 9.69
C ASP A 27 0.65 9.53 8.53
N PHE A 28 0.08 9.84 7.36
CA PHE A 28 0.27 9.03 6.16
C PHE A 28 1.74 9.03 5.71
N PHE A 29 2.38 10.22 5.63
CA PHE A 29 3.77 10.30 5.26
C PHE A 29 4.70 9.68 6.29
N ASP A 30 4.40 9.83 7.58
CA ASP A 30 5.14 9.14 8.65
C ASP A 30 5.06 7.62 8.46
N PHE A 31 3.88 7.10 8.10
CA PHE A 31 3.69 5.68 7.82
C PHE A 31 4.49 5.23 6.59
N LEU A 32 4.54 6.03 5.54
CA LEU A 32 5.35 5.70 4.35
C LEU A 32 6.84 5.71 4.65
N GLU A 33 7.28 6.49 5.64
CA GLU A 33 8.69 6.55 6.04
C GLU A 33 9.11 5.42 6.98
N GLU A 34 8.17 4.65 7.48
CA GLU A 34 8.47 3.43 8.22
C GLU A 34 9.06 2.40 7.24
N ARG A 35 10.36 2.11 7.36
CA ARG A 35 11.11 1.24 6.46
C ARG A 35 11.40 -0.13 7.05
N ASP A 36 10.55 -0.59 7.94
CA ASP A 36 10.63 -1.91 8.55
C ASP A 36 9.95 -2.94 7.64
N TYR A 37 10.60 -3.23 6.51
CA TYR A 37 10.05 -4.15 5.50
C TYR A 37 10.49 -5.58 5.76
N SER A 38 9.53 -6.46 6.06
CA SER A 38 9.80 -7.90 6.02
C SER A 38 9.85 -8.41 4.58
N LEU A 39 9.00 -7.86 3.70
CA LEU A 39 8.96 -8.14 2.26
C LEU A 39 8.75 -6.84 1.49
N SER A 40 8.90 -6.90 0.17
CA SER A 40 8.85 -5.72 -0.70
C SER A 40 7.46 -5.17 -0.99
N TYR A 41 6.42 -5.83 -0.55
CA TYR A 41 5.03 -5.64 -1.03
C TYR A 41 4.51 -4.19 -1.01
N LYS A 42 4.86 -3.42 0.01
CA LYS A 42 4.34 -2.05 0.22
C LYS A 42 4.66 -1.13 -0.95
N MET A 43 5.87 -1.22 -1.47
CA MET A 43 6.37 -0.30 -2.49
C MET A 43 5.73 -0.56 -3.87
N PRO A 44 5.76 -1.78 -4.42
CA PRO A 44 5.05 -2.05 -5.68
C PRO A 44 3.55 -1.81 -5.57
N PHE A 45 2.93 -2.11 -4.43
CA PHE A 45 1.52 -1.85 -4.21
C PHE A 45 1.22 -0.35 -4.28
N MET A 46 1.96 0.46 -3.55
CA MET A 46 1.72 1.91 -3.52
C MET A 46 1.96 2.54 -4.90
N LEU A 47 3.01 2.11 -5.61
CA LEU A 47 3.27 2.58 -6.96
C LEU A 47 2.14 2.22 -7.93
N ALA A 48 1.63 0.99 -7.85
CA ALA A 48 0.50 0.55 -8.67
C ALA A 48 -0.75 1.37 -8.35
N PHE A 49 -1.00 1.64 -7.08
CA PHE A 49 -2.15 2.43 -6.65
C PHE A 49 -2.09 3.86 -7.19
N ILE A 50 -0.96 4.56 -6.99
CA ILE A 50 -0.85 5.97 -7.42
C ILE A 50 -0.84 6.11 -8.94
N ASN A 51 -0.41 5.09 -9.67
CA ASN A 51 -0.46 5.11 -11.14
C ASN A 51 -1.88 4.94 -11.68
N ASN A 52 -2.79 4.39 -10.90
CA ASN A 52 -4.16 4.09 -11.34
C ASN A 52 -5.23 4.90 -10.62
N ILE A 53 -4.84 5.78 -9.70
CA ILE A 53 -5.79 6.61 -8.98
C ILE A 53 -6.40 7.66 -9.91
N ASN A 54 -7.72 7.84 -9.81
CA ASN A 54 -8.44 8.82 -10.61
C ASN A 54 -8.61 10.15 -9.87
N THR A 55 -9.38 11.06 -10.47
CA THR A 55 -9.54 12.43 -9.94
C THR A 55 -10.38 12.51 -8.66
N ILE A 56 -11.05 11.42 -8.29
CA ILE A 56 -11.84 11.37 -7.04
C ILE A 56 -11.18 10.51 -5.97
N GLY A 57 -9.99 9.98 -6.23
CA GLY A 57 -9.24 9.22 -5.23
C GLY A 57 -9.47 7.72 -5.26
N ASP A 58 -10.04 7.18 -6.34
CA ASP A 58 -10.33 5.76 -6.51
C ASP A 58 -9.43 5.13 -7.55
N ALA A 59 -9.08 3.85 -7.35
CA ALA A 59 -8.36 3.05 -8.33
C ALA A 59 -9.06 1.70 -8.51
N GLU A 60 -9.28 1.28 -9.75
CA GLU A 60 -9.82 -0.05 -10.04
C GLU A 60 -8.82 -1.11 -9.56
N ILE A 61 -9.29 -2.04 -8.72
CA ILE A 61 -8.40 -3.05 -8.14
C ILE A 61 -7.73 -3.91 -9.21
N ASP A 62 -8.43 -4.16 -10.32
CA ASP A 62 -7.93 -4.96 -11.41
C ASP A 62 -6.69 -4.35 -12.04
N LYS A 63 -6.69 -3.03 -12.23
CA LYS A 63 -5.54 -2.29 -12.76
C LYS A 63 -4.38 -2.24 -11.78
N VAL A 64 -4.68 -2.07 -10.51
CA VAL A 64 -3.66 -2.10 -9.45
C VAL A 64 -3.00 -3.47 -9.43
N LEU A 65 -3.79 -4.54 -9.49
CA LEU A 65 -3.27 -5.91 -9.55
C LEU A 65 -2.40 -6.16 -10.76
N ASP A 66 -2.82 -5.69 -11.93
CA ASP A 66 -2.05 -5.88 -13.17
C ASP A 66 -0.65 -5.27 -13.05
N GLU A 67 -0.53 -4.06 -12.54
CA GLU A 67 0.77 -3.42 -12.33
C GLU A 67 1.59 -4.08 -11.23
N TYR A 68 0.93 -4.47 -10.15
CA TYR A 68 1.56 -5.15 -9.02
C TYR A 68 2.16 -6.49 -9.47
N ILE A 69 1.39 -7.29 -10.21
CA ILE A 69 1.83 -8.57 -10.76
C ILE A 69 2.97 -8.33 -11.76
N LYS A 70 2.82 -7.34 -12.62
CA LYS A 70 3.83 -7.03 -13.64
C LYS A 70 5.18 -6.71 -13.03
N PHE A 71 5.22 -6.01 -11.92
CA PHE A 71 6.49 -5.72 -11.23
C PHE A 71 7.25 -7.01 -10.90
N TYR A 72 6.57 -7.98 -10.31
CA TYR A 72 7.21 -9.24 -9.93
C TYR A 72 7.50 -10.15 -11.13
N GLN A 73 6.61 -10.15 -12.11
CA GLN A 73 6.84 -10.92 -13.34
C GLN A 73 8.04 -10.37 -14.12
N ASP A 74 8.22 -9.07 -14.17
CA ASP A 74 9.38 -8.45 -14.82
C ASP A 74 10.69 -8.89 -14.15
N ARG A 75 10.70 -9.05 -12.82
CA ARG A 75 11.87 -9.55 -12.12
C ARG A 75 12.19 -11.00 -12.53
N ILE A 76 11.18 -11.85 -12.60
CA ILE A 76 11.35 -13.23 -13.06
C ILE A 76 11.90 -13.26 -14.50
N ASP A 77 11.31 -12.46 -15.39
CA ASP A 77 11.70 -12.38 -16.80
C ASP A 77 13.16 -11.95 -16.98
N ARG A 78 13.65 -11.13 -16.06
CA ARG A 78 15.05 -10.67 -16.04
C ARG A 78 16.00 -11.63 -15.33
N GLY A 79 15.50 -12.75 -14.79
CA GLY A 79 16.30 -13.68 -14.02
C GLY A 79 16.68 -13.16 -12.64
N LEU A 80 15.94 -12.16 -12.13
CA LEU A 80 16.19 -11.58 -10.82
C LEU A 80 15.35 -12.26 -9.75
N GLN A 81 15.84 -12.24 -8.51
CA GLN A 81 15.09 -12.79 -7.38
C GLN A 81 13.82 -11.96 -7.15
N VAL A 82 12.68 -12.65 -7.01
CA VAL A 82 11.38 -11.98 -6.79
C VAL A 82 11.36 -11.21 -5.46
N ASP A 83 11.79 -11.88 -4.39
CA ASP A 83 11.83 -11.32 -3.04
C ASP A 83 12.59 -12.28 -2.13
N ARG A 84 12.58 -12.05 -0.82
CA ARG A 84 13.15 -12.96 0.17
C ARG A 84 12.44 -14.31 0.12
N ARG A 85 13.09 -15.35 0.68
CA ARG A 85 12.59 -16.74 0.64
C ARG A 85 11.20 -16.92 1.21
N THR A 86 10.80 -16.08 2.16
CA THR A 86 9.47 -16.14 2.78
C THR A 86 8.35 -15.67 1.87
N CYS A 87 8.68 -15.01 0.76
CA CYS A 87 7.69 -14.57 -0.22
C CYS A 87 7.22 -15.75 -1.05
N PRO A 88 5.89 -15.98 -1.13
CA PRO A 88 5.35 -17.10 -1.88
C PRO A 88 5.26 -16.86 -3.39
N TYR A 89 5.55 -15.65 -3.86
CA TYR A 89 5.38 -15.31 -5.28
C TYR A 89 6.38 -16.06 -6.15
N ASN A 90 5.85 -16.76 -7.14
CA ASN A 90 6.60 -17.43 -8.18
C ASN A 90 5.82 -17.31 -9.49
N GLU A 91 6.40 -17.81 -10.58
CA GLU A 91 5.78 -17.71 -11.90
C GLU A 91 4.37 -18.31 -11.94
N LYS A 92 4.17 -19.45 -11.27
CA LYS A 92 2.87 -20.12 -11.21
C LYS A 92 1.85 -19.26 -10.45
N MET A 93 2.21 -18.76 -9.27
CA MET A 93 1.30 -17.95 -8.46
C MET A 93 0.96 -16.63 -9.13
N LEU A 94 1.92 -16.00 -9.81
CA LEU A 94 1.69 -14.73 -10.50
C LEU A 94 0.68 -14.84 -11.65
N LYS A 95 0.45 -16.04 -12.16
CA LYS A 95 -0.59 -16.31 -13.17
C LYS A 95 -1.97 -16.49 -12.53
N ASP A 96 -2.04 -16.68 -11.23
CA ASP A 96 -3.30 -16.81 -10.49
C ASP A 96 -3.66 -15.46 -9.86
N LYS A 97 -4.35 -14.63 -10.63
CA LYS A 97 -4.72 -13.28 -10.23
C LYS A 97 -5.52 -13.25 -8.93
N LYS A 98 -6.39 -14.23 -8.71
CA LYS A 98 -7.20 -14.32 -7.48
C LYS A 98 -6.32 -14.57 -6.26
N ALA A 99 -5.33 -15.44 -6.39
CA ALA A 99 -4.40 -15.72 -5.30
C ALA A 99 -3.57 -14.49 -4.95
N ILE A 100 -3.07 -13.78 -5.96
CA ILE A 100 -2.32 -12.54 -5.75
C ILE A 100 -3.21 -11.46 -5.14
N CYS A 101 -4.45 -11.33 -5.60
CA CYS A 101 -5.40 -10.36 -5.03
C CYS A 101 -5.61 -10.61 -3.53
N LYS A 102 -5.87 -11.84 -3.17
CA LYS A 102 -6.06 -12.24 -1.77
C LYS A 102 -4.83 -11.91 -0.92
N ASN A 103 -3.64 -12.22 -1.43
CA ASN A 103 -2.38 -11.96 -0.73
C ASN A 103 -2.13 -10.46 -0.61
N MET A 104 -2.33 -9.69 -1.70
CA MET A 104 -2.14 -8.24 -1.71
C MET A 104 -3.06 -7.54 -0.70
N LEU A 105 -4.33 -7.94 -0.66
CA LEU A 105 -5.29 -7.36 0.29
C LEU A 105 -4.96 -7.73 1.73
N ALA A 106 -4.44 -8.93 1.97
CA ALA A 106 -4.11 -9.39 3.33
C ALA A 106 -2.80 -8.83 3.87
N ASN A 107 -1.89 -8.39 3.00
CA ASN A 107 -0.55 -7.95 3.41
C ASN A 107 -0.31 -6.46 3.22
N PRO A 108 0.08 -5.95 2.03
CA PRO A 108 0.37 -4.52 1.96
C PRO A 108 -0.87 -3.66 2.18
N PHE A 109 -2.00 -4.02 1.58
CA PHE A 109 -3.23 -3.23 1.67
C PHE A 109 -3.77 -3.16 3.10
N GLU A 110 -3.78 -4.28 3.82
CA GLU A 110 -4.34 -4.36 5.17
C GLU A 110 -3.73 -3.32 6.13
N LYS A 111 -2.44 -3.07 6.00
CA LYS A 111 -1.76 -2.09 6.85
C LYS A 111 -2.26 -0.66 6.61
N PHE A 112 -2.56 -0.31 5.36
CA PHE A 112 -3.14 0.98 5.00
C PHE A 112 -4.60 1.08 5.46
N GLU A 113 -5.35 0.00 5.31
CA GLU A 113 -6.77 -0.05 5.73
C GLU A 113 -6.91 0.08 7.24
N ARG A 114 -6.09 -0.64 7.98
CA ARG A 114 -6.08 -0.59 9.46
C ARG A 114 -5.83 0.83 9.98
N LYS A 115 -4.98 1.57 9.29
CA LYS A 115 -4.67 2.97 9.62
C LYS A 115 -5.63 3.96 8.94
N ARG A 116 -6.63 3.46 8.22
CA ARG A 116 -7.68 4.25 7.58
C ARG A 116 -7.17 5.22 6.51
N PHE A 117 -6.05 4.90 5.89
CA PHE A 117 -5.56 5.66 4.74
C PHE A 117 -6.22 5.23 3.44
N LEU A 118 -6.54 3.94 3.32
CA LEU A 118 -7.18 3.34 2.16
C LEU A 118 -8.35 2.47 2.57
N TYR A 119 -9.32 2.34 1.66
CA TYR A 119 -10.50 1.50 1.82
C TYR A 119 -10.70 0.63 0.59
N TYR A 120 -11.28 -0.55 0.77
CA TYR A 120 -11.61 -1.45 -0.33
C TYR A 120 -13.11 -1.67 -0.38
N SER A 121 -13.71 -1.44 -1.57
CA SER A 121 -15.09 -1.79 -1.86
C SER A 121 -15.10 -3.00 -2.78
N LYS A 122 -15.49 -4.16 -2.23
CA LYS A 122 -15.60 -5.39 -3.01
C LYS A 122 -16.67 -5.27 -4.09
N ASP A 123 -17.80 -4.66 -3.77
CA ASP A 123 -18.93 -4.52 -4.69
C ASP A 123 -18.57 -3.66 -5.91
N LEU A 124 -17.79 -2.61 -5.71
CA LEU A 124 -17.36 -1.72 -6.78
C LEU A 124 -16.00 -2.09 -7.37
N SER A 125 -15.30 -3.04 -6.77
CA SER A 125 -13.95 -3.47 -7.18
C SER A 125 -12.97 -2.30 -7.25
N ILE A 126 -13.01 -1.43 -6.24
CA ILE A 126 -12.13 -0.26 -6.16
C ILE A 126 -11.42 -0.18 -4.82
N ILE A 127 -10.22 0.41 -4.86
CA ILE A 127 -9.49 0.87 -3.68
C ILE A 127 -9.58 2.39 -3.67
N SER A 128 -9.99 2.97 -2.55
CA SER A 128 -10.20 4.41 -2.41
C SER A 128 -9.26 4.98 -1.36
N MET A 129 -8.68 6.14 -1.65
CA MET A 129 -7.95 6.89 -0.63
C MET A 129 -8.93 7.62 0.27
N ASN A 130 -8.63 7.66 1.58
CA ASN A 130 -9.39 8.45 2.53
C ASN A 130 -9.65 9.85 1.96
N HIS A 131 -10.89 10.30 2.00
CA HIS A 131 -11.29 11.55 1.35
C HIS A 131 -10.55 12.77 1.90
N ALA A 132 -10.44 12.86 3.23
CA ALA A 132 -9.73 13.97 3.87
C ALA A 132 -8.25 13.98 3.49
N LEU A 133 -7.63 12.80 3.40
CA LEU A 133 -6.24 12.66 2.95
C LEU A 133 -6.10 13.07 1.48
N PHE A 134 -6.95 12.51 0.62
CA PHE A 134 -6.88 12.78 -0.82
C PHE A 134 -7.04 14.27 -1.13
N SER A 135 -7.98 14.95 -0.46
CA SER A 135 -8.24 16.38 -0.69
C SER A 135 -7.06 17.28 -0.31
N GLN A 136 -6.18 16.81 0.55
CA GLN A 136 -4.99 17.56 0.99
C GLN A 136 -3.74 17.29 0.13
N MET A 137 -3.83 16.32 -0.80
CA MET A 137 -2.67 15.93 -1.60
C MET A 137 -2.41 16.93 -2.72
N THR A 138 -1.15 17.34 -2.86
CA THR A 138 -0.69 18.24 -3.91
C THR A 138 0.07 17.45 -4.97
N LYS A 139 0.37 18.08 -6.11
CA LYS A 139 1.23 17.47 -7.14
C LYS A 139 2.59 17.08 -6.58
N GLU A 140 3.14 17.92 -5.71
CA GLU A 140 4.44 17.68 -5.07
C GLU A 140 4.36 16.45 -4.14
N ASP A 141 3.24 16.27 -3.43
CA ASP A 141 3.03 15.11 -2.58
C ASP A 141 3.03 13.81 -3.39
N TRP A 142 2.35 13.79 -4.55
CA TRP A 142 2.34 12.61 -5.42
C TRP A 142 3.73 12.27 -5.95
N LYS A 143 4.51 13.28 -6.34
CA LYS A 143 5.90 13.09 -6.77
C LYS A 143 6.76 12.53 -5.62
N ARG A 144 6.58 13.07 -4.43
CA ARG A 144 7.31 12.62 -3.23
C ARG A 144 7.06 11.15 -2.95
N ILE A 145 5.79 10.73 -3.00
CA ILE A 145 5.42 9.33 -2.78
C ILE A 145 6.10 8.44 -3.82
N ARG A 146 6.00 8.80 -5.09
CA ARG A 146 6.58 8.03 -6.20
C ARG A 146 8.08 7.90 -6.03
N THR A 147 8.78 8.99 -5.80
CA THR A 147 10.24 9.01 -5.62
C THR A 147 10.66 8.15 -4.44
N GLN A 148 9.98 8.31 -3.31
CA GLN A 148 10.29 7.55 -2.09
C GLN A 148 10.10 6.06 -2.31
N MET A 149 8.98 5.66 -2.90
CA MET A 149 8.70 4.23 -3.12
C MET A 149 9.70 3.60 -4.09
N GLN A 150 10.09 4.31 -5.13
CA GLN A 150 11.11 3.85 -6.08
C GLN A 150 12.49 3.72 -5.43
N GLU A 151 12.89 4.69 -4.61
CA GLU A 151 14.15 4.64 -3.88
C GLU A 151 14.16 3.52 -2.84
N ASP A 152 13.08 3.37 -2.10
CA ASP A 152 12.96 2.32 -1.09
C ASP A 152 13.01 0.93 -1.74
N LEU A 153 12.39 0.76 -2.92
CA LEU A 153 12.51 -0.49 -3.69
C LEU A 153 13.95 -0.79 -4.08
N ARG A 154 14.64 0.19 -4.63
CA ARG A 154 16.05 0.04 -5.01
C ARG A 154 16.90 -0.38 -3.81
N ASN A 155 16.74 0.33 -2.70
CA ASN A 155 17.49 0.05 -1.48
C ASN A 155 17.17 -1.32 -0.91
N TYR A 156 15.89 -1.70 -0.92
CA TYR A 156 15.45 -3.01 -0.44
C TYR A 156 16.14 -4.15 -1.20
N TYR A 157 16.11 -4.10 -2.54
CA TYR A 157 16.72 -5.14 -3.35
C TYR A 157 18.24 -5.10 -3.33
N SER A 158 18.83 -3.92 -3.19
CA SER A 158 20.27 -3.78 -3.01
C SER A 158 20.74 -4.46 -1.72
N GLU A 159 20.02 -4.28 -0.63
CA GLU A 159 20.33 -4.93 0.66
C GLU A 159 20.18 -6.45 0.60
N MET A 160 19.32 -6.97 -0.27
CA MET A 160 19.18 -8.40 -0.49
C MET A 160 20.37 -9.00 -1.25
N GLY A 161 21.28 -8.16 -1.80
CA GLY A 161 22.36 -8.61 -2.67
C GLY A 161 21.89 -8.97 -4.08
N GLY A 162 20.63 -8.72 -4.42
CA GLY A 162 20.07 -8.91 -5.75
C GLY A 162 19.87 -7.56 -6.44
N VAL A 163 20.70 -7.29 -7.40
CA VAL A 163 20.60 -6.05 -8.17
C VAL A 163 19.75 -6.25 -9.40
#